data_96325dcc87dc87b7b4d7dc6e252d3eeb
#
_entry.id   96325dcc87dc87b7b4d7dc6e252d3eeb
#
_cell.length_a   1.000
_cell.length_b   1.000
_cell.length_c   1.000
_cell.angle_alpha   90.00
_cell.angle_beta   90.00
_cell.angle_gamma   90.00
#
_symmetry.space_group_name_H-M   'P 1'
#
loop_
_entity.id
_entity.type
_entity.pdbx_description
1 polymer ?
#
loop_
_entity_poly.entity_id
_entity_poly.type
_entity_poly.pdbx_seq_one_letter_code
_entity_poly.pdbx_strand_id
1 'polypeptide(L)'
;AHLLDLAGQGKLEIVEASGKKNYVIKLKDKALLEDGLLHFLFKNVGNGTEFDLKTLKQVKNKRSRAKALSQKFDKWAKQVKNQADAYNYIDKKTRAWCITVMLGACVNLGILLLAGVIFSGMIRWICLGLGLVIILLSAKYLLTHSGYTPTGEREIYELRCFKAMLKDVGRFDLREVGDIVLWEQIMPYAVAFGLAKKVIKALKAEFSVAELENGFGIYYALYFAGSWNDSFTSSFEQSIAAANVDSSASGSSGGFSGG
;
A
#
# COMPACT_ATOMS: atom_id res chain seq x y z
N ALA A 1 0.79 -5.05 6.97
CA ALA A 1 -0.58 -4.88 7.45
C ALA A 1 -1.33 -6.22 7.51
N HIS A 2 -1.58 -6.94 6.39
CA HIS A 2 -2.39 -8.16 6.39
C HIS A 2 -1.92 -9.26 7.38
N LEU A 3 -0.61 -9.56 7.44
CA LEU A 3 -0.07 -10.53 8.40
C LEU A 3 -0.23 -10.08 9.86
N LEU A 4 -0.14 -8.77 10.12
CA LEU A 4 -0.35 -8.21 11.44
C LEU A 4 -1.83 -8.29 11.85
N ASP A 5 -2.75 -8.04 10.92
CA ASP A 5 -4.18 -8.20 11.12
C ASP A 5 -4.55 -9.66 11.44
N LEU A 6 -4.02 -10.63 10.67
CA LEU A 6 -4.21 -12.06 10.94
C LEU A 6 -3.61 -12.48 12.29
N ALA A 7 -2.49 -11.88 12.69
CA ALA A 7 -1.91 -12.11 13.99
C ALA A 7 -2.80 -11.53 15.10
N GLY A 8 -3.40 -10.31 14.89
CA GLY A 8 -4.39 -9.71 15.79
C GLY A 8 -5.63 -10.56 15.98
N GLN A 9 -6.05 -11.26 14.94
CA GLN A 9 -7.14 -12.22 15.00
C GLN A 9 -6.76 -13.57 15.66
N GLY A 10 -5.50 -13.73 16.11
CA GLY A 10 -5.01 -14.98 16.69
C GLY A 10 -4.81 -16.13 15.69
N LYS A 11 -4.92 -15.88 14.38
CA LYS A 11 -4.76 -16.88 13.32
C LYS A 11 -3.30 -17.17 12.98
N LEU A 12 -2.41 -16.21 13.25
CA LEU A 12 -0.97 -16.32 13.14
C LEU A 12 -0.32 -15.92 14.46
N GLU A 13 0.89 -16.40 14.68
CA GLU A 13 1.78 -15.93 15.75
C GLU A 13 3.10 -15.48 15.15
N ILE A 14 3.56 -14.29 15.51
CA ILE A 14 4.84 -13.74 15.05
C ILE A 14 5.76 -13.64 16.25
N VAL A 15 6.86 -14.37 16.22
CA VAL A 15 7.82 -14.46 17.33
C VAL A 15 9.20 -14.03 16.83
N GLU A 16 9.92 -13.26 17.64
CA GLU A 16 11.33 -12.95 17.36
C GLU A 16 12.18 -14.20 17.62
N ALA A 17 12.91 -14.64 16.60
CA ALA A 17 13.83 -15.76 16.74
C ALA A 17 15.16 -15.31 17.36
N SER A 18 15.90 -16.26 17.92
CA SER A 18 17.24 -16.01 18.47
C SER A 18 18.19 -15.50 17.39
N GLY A 19 18.37 -14.17 17.36
CA GLY A 19 19.25 -13.48 16.40
C GLY A 19 18.61 -12.16 15.93
N LYS A 20 19.36 -11.06 16.01
CA LYS A 20 18.88 -9.72 15.70
C LYS A 20 18.13 -9.68 14.35
N LYS A 21 16.87 -9.25 14.38
CA LYS A 21 16.01 -8.99 13.21
C LYS A 21 15.52 -10.22 12.43
N ASN A 22 15.51 -11.40 13.02
CA ASN A 22 14.87 -12.57 12.45
C ASN A 22 13.55 -12.84 13.18
N TYR A 23 12.48 -13.04 12.43
CA TYR A 23 11.14 -13.31 12.95
C TYR A 23 10.63 -14.59 12.33
N VAL A 24 9.97 -15.41 13.15
CA VAL A 24 9.28 -16.64 12.75
C VAL A 24 7.79 -16.39 12.79
N ILE A 25 7.13 -16.69 11.70
CA ILE A 25 5.69 -16.62 11.56
C ILE A 25 5.15 -18.04 11.66
N LYS A 26 4.34 -18.31 12.69
CA LYS A 26 3.72 -19.61 12.96
C LYS A 26 2.27 -19.59 12.58
N LEU A 27 1.83 -20.65 11.96
CA LEU A 27 0.45 -20.90 11.58
C LEU A 27 -0.35 -21.42 12.78
N LYS A 28 -1.41 -20.74 13.17
CA LYS A 28 -2.37 -21.20 14.18
C LYS A 28 -3.64 -21.77 13.53
N ASP A 29 -4.12 -21.09 12.49
CA ASP A 29 -5.33 -21.52 11.76
C ASP A 29 -4.97 -22.12 10.40
N LYS A 30 -5.23 -23.42 10.23
CA LYS A 30 -4.94 -24.14 8.99
C LYS A 30 -5.79 -23.70 7.80
N ALA A 31 -6.95 -23.06 8.04
CA ALA A 31 -7.80 -22.53 6.97
C ALA A 31 -7.07 -21.46 6.14
N LEU A 32 -6.08 -20.77 6.71
CA LEU A 32 -5.25 -19.81 5.98
C LEU A 32 -4.44 -20.43 4.85
N LEU A 33 -4.24 -21.74 4.85
CA LEU A 33 -3.55 -22.45 3.76
C LEU A 33 -4.39 -22.56 2.47
N GLU A 34 -5.67 -22.18 2.51
CA GLU A 34 -6.50 -22.04 1.30
C GLU A 34 -6.09 -20.79 0.50
N ASP A 35 -5.52 -19.75 1.15
CA ASP A 35 -4.92 -18.63 0.46
C ASP A 35 -3.65 -19.04 -0.28
N GLY A 36 -3.63 -18.85 -1.59
CA GLY A 36 -2.53 -19.29 -2.44
C GLY A 36 -1.19 -18.61 -2.15
N LEU A 37 -1.16 -17.39 -1.57
CA LEU A 37 0.05 -16.71 -1.14
C LEU A 37 0.54 -17.25 0.19
N LEU A 38 -0.35 -17.37 1.20
CA LEU A 38 -0.02 -17.93 2.51
C LEU A 38 0.38 -19.40 2.39
N HIS A 39 -0.34 -20.18 1.58
CA HIS A 39 0.07 -21.54 1.25
C HIS A 39 1.52 -21.60 0.74
N PHE A 40 1.86 -20.72 -0.21
CA PHE A 40 3.22 -20.69 -0.75
C PHE A 40 4.26 -20.33 0.33
N LEU A 41 3.96 -19.33 1.17
CA LEU A 41 4.87 -18.91 2.23
C LEU A 41 5.08 -20.03 3.26
N PHE A 42 4.03 -20.70 3.72
CA PHE A 42 4.16 -21.75 4.71
C PHE A 42 4.70 -23.07 4.14
N LYS A 43 4.23 -23.51 2.96
CA LYS A 43 4.59 -24.82 2.39
C LYS A 43 5.84 -24.82 1.53
N ASN A 44 6.10 -23.74 0.77
CA ASN A 44 7.20 -23.70 -0.19
C ASN A 44 8.42 -22.91 0.32
N VAL A 45 8.21 -21.93 1.19
CA VAL A 45 9.29 -21.17 1.82
C VAL A 45 9.59 -21.75 3.20
N GLY A 46 8.58 -22.01 4.00
CA GLY A 46 8.68 -22.63 5.33
C GLY A 46 8.60 -24.16 5.32
N ASN A 47 8.27 -24.70 6.50
CA ASN A 47 8.17 -26.14 6.76
C ASN A 47 6.72 -26.69 6.78
N GLY A 48 5.74 -25.86 6.46
CA GLY A 48 4.31 -26.17 6.45
C GLY A 48 3.53 -25.61 7.63
N THR A 49 4.19 -25.34 8.75
CA THR A 49 3.58 -24.78 9.97
C THR A 49 4.18 -23.42 10.33
N GLU A 50 5.38 -23.16 9.88
CA GLU A 50 6.06 -21.88 10.14
C GLU A 50 7.02 -21.54 8.99
N PHE A 51 7.35 -20.26 8.86
CA PHE A 51 8.44 -19.76 8.06
C PHE A 51 9.12 -18.58 8.74
N ASP A 52 10.40 -18.36 8.44
CA ASP A 52 11.18 -17.26 8.99
C ASP A 52 11.59 -16.26 7.90
N LEU A 53 11.96 -15.05 8.31
CA LEU A 53 12.36 -14.00 7.38
C LEU A 53 13.69 -14.31 6.69
N LYS A 54 14.57 -15.08 7.32
CA LYS A 54 15.84 -15.49 6.74
C LYS A 54 15.61 -16.47 5.57
N THR A 55 14.72 -17.44 5.76
CA THR A 55 14.31 -18.37 4.69
C THR A 55 13.57 -17.63 3.59
N LEU A 56 12.70 -16.69 3.91
CA LEU A 56 12.03 -15.82 2.94
C LEU A 56 13.06 -15.05 2.11
N LYS A 57 14.05 -14.44 2.74
CA LYS A 57 15.12 -13.72 2.05
C LYS A 57 15.96 -14.62 1.14
N GLN A 58 16.10 -15.90 1.46
CA GLN A 58 16.82 -16.88 0.62
C GLN A 58 16.07 -17.23 -0.67
N VAL A 59 14.77 -16.96 -0.76
CA VAL A 59 13.97 -17.18 -1.98
C VAL A 59 14.59 -16.45 -3.18
N LYS A 60 15.19 -15.28 -2.98
CA LYS A 60 15.90 -14.53 -4.02
C LYS A 60 17.03 -15.32 -4.70
N ASN A 61 17.65 -16.26 -4.00
CA ASN A 61 18.76 -17.06 -4.52
C ASN A 61 18.30 -18.16 -5.51
N LYS A 62 16.99 -18.42 -5.58
CA LYS A 62 16.40 -19.41 -6.49
C LYS A 62 15.35 -18.70 -7.37
N ARG A 63 15.73 -18.32 -8.57
CA ARG A 63 14.89 -17.58 -9.53
C ARG A 63 13.50 -18.19 -9.73
N SER A 64 13.40 -19.51 -9.85
CA SER A 64 12.12 -20.21 -9.99
C SER A 64 11.18 -19.97 -8.80
N ARG A 65 11.73 -19.97 -7.57
CA ARG A 65 10.96 -19.69 -6.35
C ARG A 65 10.58 -18.20 -6.26
N ALA A 66 11.50 -17.30 -6.63
CA ALA A 66 11.21 -15.85 -6.67
C ALA A 66 10.08 -15.55 -7.66
N LYS A 67 10.12 -16.13 -8.86
CA LYS A 67 9.05 -15.99 -9.86
C LYS A 67 7.72 -16.56 -9.36
N ALA A 68 7.74 -17.72 -8.71
CA ALA A 68 6.53 -18.31 -8.13
C ALA A 68 5.95 -17.43 -7.01
N LEU A 69 6.79 -16.84 -6.14
CA LEU A 69 6.35 -15.91 -5.10
C LEU A 69 5.70 -14.66 -5.73
N SER A 70 6.33 -14.04 -6.72
CA SER A 70 5.78 -12.89 -7.44
C SER A 70 4.41 -13.20 -8.05
N GLN A 71 4.28 -14.31 -8.76
CA GLN A 71 3.02 -14.72 -9.37
C GLN A 71 1.91 -14.96 -8.33
N LYS A 72 2.25 -15.56 -7.17
CA LYS A 72 1.29 -15.76 -6.07
C LYS A 72 0.89 -14.45 -5.43
N PHE A 73 1.83 -13.53 -5.26
CA PHE A 73 1.56 -12.19 -4.75
C PHE A 73 0.68 -11.39 -5.71
N ASP A 74 0.97 -11.41 -7.02
CA ASP A 74 0.16 -10.71 -8.03
C ASP A 74 -1.27 -11.24 -8.08
N LYS A 75 -1.44 -12.57 -7.97
CA LYS A 75 -2.76 -13.19 -7.89
C LYS A 75 -3.50 -12.76 -6.63
N TRP A 76 -2.85 -12.78 -5.49
CA TRP A 76 -3.42 -12.32 -4.22
C TRP A 76 -3.78 -10.83 -4.29
N ALA A 77 -2.88 -9.98 -4.77
CA ALA A 77 -3.14 -8.55 -4.93
C ALA A 77 -4.34 -8.28 -5.84
N LYS A 78 -4.48 -9.06 -6.93
CA LYS A 78 -5.64 -8.98 -7.82
C LYS A 78 -6.94 -9.43 -7.13
N GLN A 79 -6.89 -10.47 -6.29
CA GLN A 79 -8.04 -10.91 -5.50
C GLN A 79 -8.47 -9.84 -4.50
N VAL A 80 -7.54 -9.26 -3.75
CA VAL A 80 -7.81 -8.15 -2.82
C VAL A 80 -8.41 -6.94 -3.55
N LYS A 81 -7.87 -6.60 -4.73
CA LYS A 81 -8.41 -5.53 -5.56
C LYS A 81 -9.84 -5.84 -6.02
N ASN A 82 -10.11 -7.06 -6.47
CA ASN A 82 -11.45 -7.46 -6.90
C ASN A 82 -12.45 -7.42 -5.73
N GLN A 83 -12.03 -7.80 -4.51
CA GLN A 83 -12.85 -7.66 -3.31
C GLN A 83 -13.13 -6.19 -3.00
N ALA A 84 -12.12 -5.32 -3.09
CA ALA A 84 -12.31 -3.88 -2.93
C ALA A 84 -13.24 -3.29 -4.01
N ASP A 85 -13.13 -3.75 -5.26
CA ASP A 85 -14.00 -3.32 -6.37
C ASP A 85 -15.47 -3.76 -6.17
N ALA A 86 -15.72 -4.84 -5.41
CA ALA A 86 -17.08 -5.30 -5.08
C ALA A 86 -17.84 -4.32 -4.17
N TYR A 87 -17.15 -3.50 -3.38
CA TYR A 87 -17.77 -2.43 -2.59
C TYR A 87 -18.30 -1.27 -3.44
N ASN A 88 -18.00 -1.27 -4.74
CA ASN A 88 -18.51 -0.30 -5.71
C ASN A 88 -18.23 1.18 -5.35
N TYR A 89 -17.10 1.43 -4.72
CA TYR A 89 -16.66 2.78 -4.34
C TYR A 89 -16.21 3.64 -5.53
N ILE A 90 -15.90 2.99 -6.67
CA ILE A 90 -15.40 3.65 -7.88
C ILE A 90 -16.49 3.63 -8.96
N ASP A 91 -16.91 4.80 -9.42
CA ASP A 91 -17.74 4.92 -10.61
C ASP A 91 -16.87 4.70 -11.86
N LYS A 92 -16.97 3.48 -12.40
CA LYS A 92 -16.19 3.07 -13.59
C LYS A 92 -16.50 3.92 -14.82
N LYS A 93 -17.76 4.43 -14.96
CA LYS A 93 -18.15 5.28 -16.08
C LYS A 93 -17.50 6.65 -15.96
N THR A 94 -17.68 7.32 -14.84
CA THR A 94 -17.07 8.63 -14.60
C THR A 94 -15.55 8.56 -14.66
N ARG A 95 -14.93 7.51 -14.12
CA ARG A 95 -13.48 7.29 -14.22
C ARG A 95 -13.01 7.09 -15.67
N ALA A 96 -13.76 6.32 -16.49
CA ALA A 96 -13.44 6.15 -17.90
C ALA A 96 -13.51 7.49 -18.65
N TRP A 97 -14.54 8.28 -18.37
CA TRP A 97 -14.67 9.64 -18.93
C TRP A 97 -13.53 10.56 -18.52
N CYS A 98 -13.11 10.55 -17.24
CA CYS A 98 -11.96 11.32 -16.79
C CYS A 98 -10.68 10.94 -17.54
N ILE A 99 -10.44 9.65 -17.77
CA ILE A 99 -9.30 9.17 -18.56
C ILE A 99 -9.40 9.65 -20.01
N THR A 100 -10.58 9.56 -20.62
CA THR A 100 -10.81 10.03 -22.00
C THR A 100 -10.55 11.53 -22.13
N VAL A 101 -11.05 12.33 -21.18
CA VAL A 101 -10.82 13.79 -21.14
C VAL A 101 -9.33 14.10 -20.99
N MET A 102 -8.62 13.37 -20.12
CA MET A 102 -7.18 13.54 -19.93
C MET A 102 -6.39 13.21 -21.20
N LEU A 103 -6.72 12.11 -21.89
CA LEU A 103 -6.09 11.75 -23.17
C LEU A 103 -6.39 12.80 -24.24
N GLY A 104 -7.63 13.28 -24.31
CA GLY A 104 -8.03 14.36 -25.23
C GLY A 104 -7.24 15.65 -24.99
N ALA A 105 -7.02 16.02 -23.73
CA ALA A 105 -6.19 17.17 -23.37
C ALA A 105 -4.72 17.01 -23.79
N CYS A 106 -4.17 15.79 -23.66
CA CYS A 106 -2.79 15.50 -24.12
C CYS A 106 -2.68 15.58 -25.67
N VAL A 107 -3.67 15.02 -26.40
CA VAL A 107 -3.72 15.14 -27.87
C VAL A 107 -3.85 16.60 -28.29
N ASN A 108 -4.72 17.36 -27.63
CA ASN A 108 -4.89 18.78 -27.88
C ASN A 108 -3.57 19.55 -27.67
N LEU A 109 -2.82 19.26 -26.61
CA LEU A 109 -1.50 19.86 -26.37
C LEU A 109 -0.53 19.54 -27.51
N GLY A 110 -0.51 18.32 -28.02
CA GLY A 110 0.30 17.92 -29.18
C GLY A 110 -0.07 18.72 -30.44
N ILE A 111 -1.37 18.88 -30.72
CA ILE A 111 -1.87 19.68 -31.84
C ILE A 111 -1.45 21.15 -31.70
N LEU A 112 -1.52 21.72 -30.49
CA LEU A 112 -1.09 23.10 -30.24
C LEU A 112 0.39 23.31 -30.52
N LEU A 113 1.25 22.37 -30.13
CA LEU A 113 2.68 22.44 -30.41
C LEU A 113 2.95 22.41 -31.92
N LEU A 114 2.27 21.54 -32.65
CA LEU A 114 2.36 21.45 -34.09
C LEU A 114 1.83 22.71 -34.78
N ALA A 115 0.69 23.24 -34.36
CA ALA A 115 0.10 24.46 -34.87
C ALA A 115 1.04 25.68 -34.68
N GLY A 116 1.73 25.73 -33.53
CA GLY A 116 2.73 26.78 -33.24
C GLY A 116 3.91 26.78 -34.19
N VAL A 117 4.23 25.60 -34.79
CA VAL A 117 5.31 25.45 -35.79
C VAL A 117 4.80 25.71 -37.21
N ILE A 118 3.61 25.17 -37.57
CA ILE A 118 3.11 25.18 -38.95
C ILE A 118 2.47 26.53 -39.32
N PHE A 119 1.70 27.11 -38.39
CA PHE A 119 0.98 28.37 -38.69
C PHE A 119 1.78 29.60 -38.28
N SER A 120 1.64 30.66 -39.09
CA SER A 120 2.23 32.00 -38.83
C SER A 120 1.13 33.06 -38.72
N GLY A 121 1.45 34.19 -38.11
CA GLY A 121 0.53 35.31 -38.00
C GLY A 121 -0.64 35.10 -37.03
N MET A 122 -1.78 35.71 -37.36
CA MET A 122 -2.97 35.78 -36.49
C MET A 122 -3.58 34.41 -36.19
N ILE A 123 -3.55 33.52 -37.19
CA ILE A 123 -4.12 32.15 -37.08
C ILE A 123 -3.46 31.37 -35.93
N ARG A 124 -2.15 31.49 -35.75
CA ARG A 124 -1.42 30.86 -34.67
C ARG A 124 -1.97 31.26 -33.31
N TRP A 125 -2.21 32.54 -33.09
CA TRP A 125 -2.71 33.06 -31.82
C TRP A 125 -4.15 32.58 -31.51
N ILE A 126 -5.01 32.48 -32.54
CA ILE A 126 -6.37 31.95 -32.42
C ILE A 126 -6.32 30.49 -32.01
N CYS A 127 -5.52 29.65 -32.68
CA CYS A 127 -5.38 28.22 -32.34
C CYS A 127 -4.85 28.02 -30.92
N LEU A 128 -3.82 28.79 -30.51
CA LEU A 128 -3.28 28.73 -29.16
C LEU A 128 -4.32 29.14 -28.10
N GLY A 129 -5.12 30.20 -28.37
CA GLY A 129 -6.18 30.63 -27.46
C GLY A 129 -7.28 29.58 -27.27
N LEU A 130 -7.78 29.00 -28.36
CA LEU A 130 -8.80 27.96 -28.33
C LEU A 130 -8.29 26.71 -27.59
N GLY A 131 -7.08 26.30 -27.89
CA GLY A 131 -6.50 25.13 -27.25
C GLY A 131 -6.28 25.31 -25.75
N LEU A 132 -5.87 26.52 -25.31
CA LEU A 132 -5.75 26.87 -23.89
C LEU A 132 -7.12 26.77 -23.18
N VAL A 133 -8.19 27.28 -23.81
CA VAL A 133 -9.56 27.17 -23.27
C VAL A 133 -9.96 25.70 -23.08
N ILE A 134 -9.70 24.85 -24.07
CA ILE A 134 -10.01 23.40 -23.97
C ILE A 134 -9.25 22.75 -22.80
N ILE A 135 -7.97 23.08 -22.61
CA ILE A 135 -7.15 22.57 -21.50
C ILE A 135 -7.72 23.03 -20.15
N LEU A 136 -8.10 24.29 -20.02
CA LEU A 136 -8.69 24.84 -18.79
C LEU A 136 -10.04 24.19 -18.47
N LEU A 137 -10.90 23.97 -19.47
CA LEU A 137 -12.19 23.26 -19.31
C LEU A 137 -11.96 21.81 -18.91
N SER A 138 -11.01 21.12 -19.52
CA SER A 138 -10.62 19.75 -19.18
C SER A 138 -10.10 19.66 -17.74
N ALA A 139 -9.25 20.58 -17.33
CA ALA A 139 -8.73 20.64 -15.96
C ALA A 139 -9.87 20.88 -14.96
N LYS A 140 -10.79 21.83 -15.24
CA LYS A 140 -11.96 22.05 -14.39
C LYS A 140 -12.82 20.80 -14.26
N TYR A 141 -13.07 20.10 -15.37
CA TYR A 141 -13.85 18.86 -15.36
C TYR A 141 -13.19 17.78 -14.48
N LEU A 142 -11.86 17.57 -14.60
CA LEU A 142 -11.11 16.60 -13.80
C LEU A 142 -11.08 16.96 -12.31
N LEU A 143 -11.07 18.23 -11.96
CA LEU A 143 -11.10 18.70 -10.57
C LEU A 143 -12.49 18.56 -9.93
N THR A 144 -13.57 18.66 -10.72
CA THR A 144 -14.95 18.58 -10.23
C THR A 144 -15.50 17.16 -10.17
N HIS A 145 -14.93 16.20 -10.93
CA HIS A 145 -15.42 14.82 -10.98
C HIS A 145 -14.37 13.87 -10.38
N SER A 146 -14.64 13.40 -9.18
CA SER A 146 -13.71 12.55 -8.42
C SER A 146 -13.61 11.12 -8.97
N GLY A 147 -14.55 10.67 -9.80
CA GLY A 147 -14.63 9.28 -10.28
C GLY A 147 -14.99 8.26 -9.19
N TYR A 148 -15.46 8.72 -8.04
CA TYR A 148 -15.98 7.89 -6.96
C TYR A 148 -17.50 7.94 -6.92
N THR A 149 -18.13 6.88 -6.40
CA THR A 149 -19.55 6.90 -6.05
C THR A 149 -19.77 7.77 -4.81
N PRO A 150 -20.98 8.28 -4.53
CA PRO A 150 -21.24 9.06 -3.32
C PRO A 150 -20.85 8.33 -2.03
N THR A 151 -21.11 7.01 -1.97
CA THR A 151 -20.67 6.15 -0.86
C THR A 151 -19.15 6.05 -0.81
N GLY A 152 -18.50 5.89 -1.96
CA GLY A 152 -17.04 5.84 -2.07
C GLY A 152 -16.37 7.15 -1.67
N GLU A 153 -16.95 8.31 -2.00
CA GLU A 153 -16.44 9.61 -1.58
C GLU A 153 -16.44 9.77 -0.06
N ARG A 154 -17.52 9.34 0.58
CA ARG A 154 -17.64 9.38 2.05
C ARG A 154 -16.57 8.50 2.70
N GLU A 155 -16.47 7.25 2.30
CA GLU A 155 -15.49 6.28 2.85
C GLU A 155 -14.04 6.76 2.64
N ILE A 156 -13.73 7.26 1.45
CA ILE A 156 -12.40 7.79 1.15
C ILE A 156 -12.12 9.06 1.95
N TYR A 157 -13.12 9.91 2.16
CA TYR A 157 -12.97 11.09 3.01
C TYR A 157 -12.67 10.67 4.46
N GLU A 158 -13.42 9.74 5.03
CA GLU A 158 -13.18 9.20 6.37
C GLU A 158 -11.78 8.59 6.51
N LEU A 159 -11.35 7.78 5.52
CA LEU A 159 -9.98 7.24 5.49
C LEU A 159 -8.90 8.32 5.36
N ARG A 160 -9.15 9.38 4.59
CA ARG A 160 -8.22 10.52 4.48
C ARG A 160 -8.13 11.29 5.79
N CYS A 161 -9.24 11.53 6.48
CA CYS A 161 -9.26 12.15 7.80
C CYS A 161 -8.53 11.30 8.82
N PHE A 162 -8.74 9.98 8.81
CA PHE A 162 -8.04 9.04 9.66
C PHE A 162 -6.52 9.04 9.39
N LYS A 163 -6.12 8.98 8.12
CA LYS A 163 -4.70 9.10 7.73
C LYS A 163 -4.10 10.45 8.16
N ALA A 164 -4.87 11.55 8.03
CA ALA A 164 -4.42 12.87 8.46
C ALA A 164 -4.24 12.94 9.98
N MET A 165 -5.18 12.38 10.75
CA MET A 165 -5.05 12.22 12.20
C MET A 165 -3.75 11.49 12.57
N LEU A 166 -3.47 10.35 11.94
CA LEU A 166 -2.23 9.61 12.17
C LEU A 166 -0.97 10.38 11.74
N LYS A 167 -1.07 11.24 10.71
CA LYS A 167 0.03 12.15 10.35
C LYS A 167 0.32 13.17 11.44
N ASP A 168 -0.72 13.62 12.13
CA ASP A 168 -0.60 14.66 13.18
C ASP A 168 -0.58 14.10 14.59
N VAL A 169 -0.38 12.78 14.73
CA VAL A 169 -0.41 12.03 15.99
C VAL A 169 0.47 12.61 17.12
N GLY A 170 1.51 13.36 16.82
CA GLY A 170 2.35 14.02 17.85
C GLY A 170 1.90 15.42 18.23
N ARG A 171 0.69 15.87 17.81
CA ARG A 171 0.19 17.23 18.06
C ARG A 171 -0.99 17.28 19.03
N PHE A 172 -1.51 16.15 19.45
CA PHE A 172 -2.65 16.03 20.36
C PHE A 172 -2.36 14.97 21.42
N ASP A 173 -3.07 15.04 22.53
CA ASP A 173 -2.95 14.06 23.62
C ASP A 173 -3.56 12.71 23.16
N LEU A 174 -2.72 11.67 23.14
CA LEU A 174 -3.14 10.34 22.68
C LEU A 174 -4.08 9.66 23.68
N ARG A 175 -4.03 10.05 24.96
CA ARG A 175 -4.89 9.54 26.01
C ARG A 175 -6.33 10.04 25.86
N GLU A 176 -6.50 11.28 25.35
CA GLU A 176 -7.81 11.83 25.06
C GLU A 176 -8.50 11.14 23.86
N VAL A 177 -7.69 10.60 22.90
CA VAL A 177 -8.23 9.87 21.74
C VAL A 177 -8.79 8.52 22.16
N GLY A 178 -8.18 7.86 23.13
CA GLY A 178 -8.62 6.58 23.65
C GLY A 178 -7.55 5.81 24.40
N ASP A 179 -7.98 4.70 24.97
CA ASP A 179 -7.12 3.79 25.68
C ASP A 179 -6.08 3.14 24.77
N ILE A 180 -5.02 2.66 25.38
CA ILE A 180 -3.91 2.02 24.68
C ILE A 180 -4.36 0.82 23.82
N VAL A 181 -5.42 0.12 24.21
CA VAL A 181 -6.02 -0.99 23.45
C VAL A 181 -6.58 -0.53 22.10
N LEU A 182 -7.09 0.70 22.01
CA LEU A 182 -7.53 1.29 20.74
C LEU A 182 -6.34 1.50 19.81
N TRP A 183 -5.20 1.91 20.35
CA TRP A 183 -3.98 2.09 19.56
C TRP A 183 -3.42 0.78 19.01
N GLU A 184 -3.61 -0.33 19.70
CA GLU A 184 -3.28 -1.66 19.16
C GLU A 184 -4.09 -1.94 17.87
N GLN A 185 -5.41 -1.65 17.87
CA GLN A 185 -6.27 -1.81 16.70
C GLN A 185 -5.95 -0.84 15.56
N ILE A 186 -5.42 0.34 15.88
CA ILE A 186 -5.01 1.36 14.91
C ILE A 186 -3.69 0.99 14.21
N MET A 187 -2.80 0.25 14.87
CA MET A 187 -1.46 -0.03 14.36
C MET A 187 -1.42 -0.73 12.98
N PRO A 188 -2.27 -1.71 12.63
CA PRO A 188 -2.31 -2.29 11.29
C PRO A 188 -2.58 -1.23 10.19
N TYR A 189 -3.43 -0.25 10.48
CA TYR A 189 -3.70 0.87 9.56
C TYR A 189 -2.50 1.82 9.47
N ALA A 190 -1.85 2.12 10.60
CA ALA A 190 -0.64 2.93 10.60
C ALA A 190 0.47 2.28 9.75
N VAL A 191 0.59 0.96 9.79
CA VAL A 191 1.49 0.18 8.92
C VAL A 191 1.06 0.29 7.46
N ALA A 192 -0.23 0.13 7.16
CA ALA A 192 -0.76 0.22 5.80
C ALA A 192 -0.55 1.62 5.18
N PHE A 193 -0.63 2.66 5.99
CA PHE A 193 -0.39 4.04 5.54
C PHE A 193 1.08 4.47 5.53
N GLY A 194 2.02 3.61 5.94
CA GLY A 194 3.44 3.93 6.07
C GLY A 194 3.78 4.87 7.24
N LEU A 195 2.88 5.00 8.22
CA LEU A 195 2.98 5.92 9.35
C LEU A 195 3.38 5.25 10.67
N ALA A 196 3.60 3.94 10.67
CA ALA A 196 3.87 3.15 11.89
C ALA A 196 4.99 3.74 12.75
N LYS A 197 6.13 4.12 12.16
CA LYS A 197 7.26 4.70 12.89
C LYS A 197 6.88 5.99 13.63
N LYS A 198 6.05 6.83 13.00
CA LYS A 198 5.60 8.09 13.59
C LYS A 198 4.66 7.85 14.76
N VAL A 199 3.70 6.95 14.59
CA VAL A 199 2.74 6.56 15.63
C VAL A 199 3.47 5.93 16.82
N ILE A 200 4.40 4.99 16.59
CA ILE A 200 5.23 4.36 17.62
C ILE A 200 6.01 5.41 18.40
N LYS A 201 6.61 6.39 17.71
CA LYS A 201 7.36 7.47 18.38
C LYS A 201 6.46 8.31 19.29
N ALA A 202 5.25 8.63 18.86
CA ALA A 202 4.28 9.39 19.65
C ALA A 202 3.80 8.58 20.85
N LEU A 203 3.46 7.30 20.66
CA LEU A 203 3.06 6.41 21.77
C LEU A 203 4.16 6.26 22.83
N LYS A 204 5.43 6.13 22.43
CA LYS A 204 6.58 6.08 23.36
C LYS A 204 6.80 7.38 24.14
N ALA A 205 6.36 8.51 23.61
CA ALA A 205 6.46 9.80 24.29
C ALA A 205 5.36 10.00 25.33
N GLU A 206 4.18 9.40 25.12
CA GLU A 206 2.96 9.60 25.91
C GLU A 206 2.73 8.50 26.95
N PHE A 207 3.07 7.26 26.61
CA PHE A 207 2.81 6.09 27.44
C PHE A 207 4.13 5.52 27.99
N SER A 208 4.09 5.06 29.24
CA SER A 208 5.21 4.34 29.85
C SER A 208 5.42 2.97 29.19
N VAL A 209 6.63 2.41 29.35
CA VAL A 209 6.97 1.08 28.84
C VAL A 209 6.00 0.01 29.38
N ALA A 210 5.65 0.07 30.66
CA ALA A 210 4.75 -0.89 31.28
C ALA A 210 3.33 -0.81 30.70
N GLU A 211 2.82 0.40 30.44
CA GLU A 211 1.52 0.59 29.78
C GLU A 211 1.54 0.02 28.36
N LEU A 212 2.61 0.29 27.58
CA LEU A 212 2.75 -0.23 26.22
C LEU A 212 2.87 -1.76 26.20
N GLU A 213 3.62 -2.36 27.11
CA GLU A 213 3.74 -3.82 27.23
C GLU A 213 2.39 -4.47 27.57
N ASN A 214 1.67 -3.90 28.54
CA ASN A 214 0.35 -4.41 28.94
C ASN A 214 -0.70 -4.21 27.86
N GLY A 215 -0.74 -3.05 27.18
CA GLY A 215 -1.74 -2.70 26.19
C GLY A 215 -1.53 -3.39 24.86
N PHE A 216 -0.29 -3.52 24.42
CA PHE A 216 0.03 -4.18 23.14
C PHE A 216 0.36 -5.68 23.30
N GLY A 217 0.52 -6.19 24.53
CA GLY A 217 0.78 -7.59 24.78
C GLY A 217 1.87 -8.18 23.88
N ILE A 218 1.53 -9.22 23.12
CA ILE A 218 2.47 -9.91 22.22
C ILE A 218 2.98 -9.02 21.08
N TYR A 219 2.26 -7.95 20.73
CA TYR A 219 2.64 -7.02 19.66
C TYR A 219 3.66 -5.98 20.11
N TYR A 220 3.85 -5.81 21.43
CA TYR A 220 4.85 -4.88 21.94
C TYR A 220 6.22 -5.12 21.31
N ALA A 221 6.69 -6.36 21.31
CA ALA A 221 7.97 -6.72 20.72
C ALA A 221 8.05 -6.39 19.21
N LEU A 222 6.96 -6.61 18.47
CA LEU A 222 6.90 -6.37 17.03
C LEU A 222 6.97 -4.88 16.69
N TYR A 223 6.25 -4.05 17.43
CA TYR A 223 6.10 -2.63 17.10
C TYR A 223 7.16 -1.76 17.80
N PHE A 224 7.48 -2.04 19.05
CA PHE A 224 8.26 -1.14 19.90
C PHE A 224 9.70 -1.59 20.13
N ALA A 225 9.96 -2.87 20.26
CA ALA A 225 11.29 -3.43 20.48
C ALA A 225 11.96 -3.91 19.19
N GLY A 226 11.17 -4.33 18.21
CA GLY A 226 11.64 -4.93 16.99
C GLY A 226 11.64 -4.02 15.75
N SER A 227 12.20 -4.54 14.69
CA SER A 227 12.20 -3.94 13.35
C SER A 227 11.39 -4.82 12.36
N TRP A 228 10.32 -5.44 12.84
CA TRP A 228 9.51 -6.39 12.08
C TRP A 228 9.10 -5.85 10.71
N ASN A 229 8.46 -4.69 10.67
CA ASN A 229 7.93 -4.12 9.42
C ASN A 229 9.04 -3.92 8.39
N ASP A 230 10.14 -3.29 8.77
CA ASP A 230 11.27 -3.03 7.88
C ASP A 230 11.94 -4.34 7.46
N SER A 231 12.08 -5.29 8.37
CA SER A 231 12.73 -6.58 8.11
C SER A 231 11.89 -7.45 7.17
N PHE A 232 10.56 -7.51 7.40
CA PHE A 232 9.65 -8.25 6.54
C PHE A 232 9.58 -7.63 5.14
N THR A 233 9.30 -6.32 5.05
CA THR A 233 9.18 -5.60 3.78
C THR A 233 10.46 -5.76 2.97
N SER A 234 11.62 -5.50 3.56
CA SER A 234 12.92 -5.67 2.88
C SER A 234 13.15 -7.11 2.40
N SER A 235 12.83 -8.12 3.21
CA SER A 235 13.03 -9.52 2.84
C SER A 235 12.08 -9.94 1.70
N PHE A 236 10.85 -9.49 1.75
CA PHE A 236 9.82 -9.78 0.76
C PHE A 236 10.09 -9.08 -0.58
N GLU A 237 10.40 -7.78 -0.55
CA GLU A 237 10.71 -6.97 -1.73
C GLU A 237 11.96 -7.50 -2.45
N GLN A 238 13.04 -7.83 -1.71
CA GLN A 238 14.22 -8.42 -2.30
C GLN A 238 13.93 -9.76 -2.99
N SER A 239 12.99 -10.54 -2.42
CA SER A 239 12.60 -11.83 -2.99
C SER A 239 11.76 -11.67 -4.26
N ILE A 240 10.87 -10.66 -4.32
CA ILE A 240 10.10 -10.34 -5.53
C ILE A 240 10.98 -9.67 -6.58
N ALA A 241 11.84 -8.72 -6.21
CA ALA A 241 12.75 -8.04 -7.15
C ALA A 241 13.63 -9.02 -7.91
N ALA A 242 14.07 -10.10 -7.26
CA ALA A 242 14.85 -11.16 -7.91
C ALA A 242 14.08 -11.91 -9.02
N ALA A 243 12.75 -11.84 -9.05
CA ALA A 243 11.93 -12.37 -10.14
C ALA A 243 11.96 -11.49 -11.39
N ASN A 244 12.20 -10.18 -11.23
CA ASN A 244 12.03 -9.16 -12.27
C ASN A 244 13.34 -8.69 -12.93
N VAL A 245 14.49 -9.25 -12.53
CA VAL A 245 15.82 -8.82 -13.00
C VAL A 245 15.98 -8.91 -14.53
N ASP A 246 15.18 -9.73 -15.23
CA ASP A 246 15.24 -9.82 -16.71
C ASP A 246 14.11 -9.11 -17.45
N SER A 247 13.12 -8.56 -16.77
CA SER A 247 12.08 -7.76 -17.43
C SER A 247 12.54 -6.32 -17.71
N SER A 248 13.68 -5.92 -17.19
CA SER A 248 14.29 -4.60 -17.47
C SER A 248 14.95 -4.49 -18.84
N ALA A 249 14.98 -5.58 -19.65
CA ALA A 249 15.36 -5.50 -21.07
C ALA A 249 14.19 -5.11 -21.98
N SER A 250 12.95 -5.06 -21.48
CA SER A 250 11.77 -4.52 -22.16
C SER A 250 10.92 -3.74 -21.17
N GLY A 251 11.01 -2.43 -21.25
CA GLY A 251 10.45 -1.40 -20.40
C GLY A 251 9.11 -1.67 -19.72
N SER A 252 9.09 -1.51 -18.43
CA SER A 252 8.10 -0.81 -17.62
C SER A 252 8.40 -1.01 -16.14
N SER A 253 9.06 -0.06 -15.52
CA SER A 253 9.20 -0.01 -14.05
C SER A 253 7.89 0.51 -13.46
N GLY A 254 7.05 -0.38 -12.99
CA GLY A 254 6.00 -0.04 -12.04
C GLY A 254 6.63 0.16 -10.66
N GLY A 255 7.07 1.38 -10.35
CA GLY A 255 7.60 1.70 -9.04
C GLY A 255 6.50 1.66 -7.98
N PHE A 256 6.68 0.81 -6.98
CA PHE A 256 5.99 0.93 -5.70
C PHE A 256 6.62 2.08 -4.91
N SER A 257 6.17 3.30 -5.16
CA SER A 257 6.44 4.43 -4.27
C SER A 257 5.21 4.65 -3.40
N GLY A 258 5.23 4.06 -2.23
CA GLY A 258 4.37 4.49 -1.13
C GLY A 258 4.99 5.72 -0.49
N GLY A 259 4.46 6.92 -0.83
CA GLY A 259 4.69 8.14 -0.10
C GLY A 259 3.55 8.39 0.89
#